data_a99e3d70d105bb76d5e05e697565e169
#
_entry.id   a99e3d70d105bb76d5e05e697565e169
#
_cell.length_a   1.000
_cell.length_b   1.000
_cell.length_c   1.000
_cell.angle_alpha   90.00
_cell.angle_beta   90.00
_cell.angle_gamma   90.00
#
_symmetry.space_group_name_H-M   'P 1'
#
loop_
_entity.id
_entity.type
_entity.pdbx_description
1 polymer ?
#
loop_
_entity_poly.entity_id
_entity_poly.type
_entity_poly.pdbx_seq_one_letter_code
_entity_poly.pdbx_strand_id
1 'polypeptide(L)'
;MAGVIYLYDISAKRWQGSTARNFEVFEKLCGQAAARKVVLVTTMWEQVNKAVGEKRERELKDEYWKGMIKHGSAVHRGNLDQMAAQDTVDFLLAKEAMYPLQIQKELGEINRALQDTEAVRFLSDALQELLKSREEATPILRSAADDPAATQRALENDNQIRSVLQEISVKGRLEIPQRLLRLFGRDN
;
A
#
# COMPACT_ATOMS: atom_id res chain seq x y z
N MET A 1 7.26 -0.65 17.44
CA MET A 1 7.88 -0.80 16.11
C MET A 1 8.76 0.42 15.83
N ALA A 2 9.97 0.24 15.29
CA ALA A 2 10.92 1.34 15.08
C ALA A 2 10.45 2.33 13.99
N GLY A 3 9.94 1.84 12.88
CA GLY A 3 9.40 2.67 11.81
C GLY A 3 9.03 1.85 10.58
N VAL A 4 8.54 2.53 9.54
CA VAL A 4 8.19 1.94 8.24
C VAL A 4 8.85 2.75 7.13
N ILE A 5 9.38 2.05 6.14
CA ILE A 5 9.92 2.64 4.92
C ILE A 5 9.01 2.24 3.76
N TYR A 6 8.53 3.24 3.03
CA TYR A 6 7.80 3.04 1.77
C TYR A 6 8.73 3.36 0.60
N LEU A 7 9.00 2.38 -0.24
CA LEU A 7 9.87 2.53 -1.40
C LEU A 7 9.04 2.79 -2.66
N TYR A 8 9.43 3.79 -3.43
CA TYR A 8 8.82 4.14 -4.70
C TYR A 8 9.86 4.29 -5.81
N ASP A 9 9.63 3.60 -6.91
CA ASP A 9 10.45 3.70 -8.11
C ASP A 9 10.16 5.00 -8.86
N ILE A 10 11.09 5.98 -8.83
CA ILE A 10 10.95 7.28 -9.51
C ILE A 10 11.02 7.17 -11.03
N SER A 11 11.53 6.05 -11.57
CA SER A 11 11.56 5.81 -13.02
C SER A 11 10.18 5.48 -13.57
N ALA A 12 9.24 5.02 -12.74
CA ALA A 12 7.86 4.73 -13.13
C ALA A 12 7.20 5.93 -13.79
N LYS A 13 6.56 5.69 -14.95
CA LYS A 13 6.09 6.78 -15.81
C LYS A 13 4.89 7.56 -15.24
N ARG A 14 4.05 6.93 -14.42
CA ARG A 14 2.82 7.56 -13.89
C ARG A 14 2.46 7.05 -12.51
N TRP A 15 2.02 7.96 -11.65
CA TRP A 15 1.35 7.64 -10.39
C TRP A 15 -0.14 7.42 -10.66
N GLN A 16 -0.54 6.20 -11.07
CA GLN A 16 -1.92 5.88 -11.43
C GLN A 16 -2.26 4.42 -11.12
N GLY A 17 -3.55 4.12 -11.08
CA GLY A 17 -4.07 2.76 -10.96
C GLY A 17 -3.61 2.03 -9.71
N SER A 18 -2.91 0.92 -9.88
CA SER A 18 -2.46 0.07 -8.76
C SER A 18 -1.49 0.78 -7.81
N THR A 19 -0.63 1.68 -8.32
CA THR A 19 0.33 2.41 -7.48
C THR A 19 -0.37 3.36 -6.52
N ALA A 20 -1.33 4.15 -7.01
CA ALA A 20 -2.12 5.05 -6.17
C ALA A 20 -2.90 4.26 -5.10
N ARG A 21 -3.55 3.18 -5.52
CA ARG A 21 -4.33 2.32 -4.62
C ARG A 21 -3.46 1.62 -3.57
N ASN A 22 -2.28 1.13 -3.95
CA ASN A 22 -1.33 0.55 -2.99
C ASN A 22 -0.88 1.57 -1.95
N PHE A 23 -0.68 2.83 -2.35
CA PHE A 23 -0.32 3.88 -1.41
C PHE A 23 -1.48 4.23 -0.47
N GLU A 24 -2.71 4.29 -0.96
CA GLU A 24 -3.90 4.51 -0.12
C GLU A 24 -4.08 3.39 0.91
N VAL A 25 -3.90 2.11 0.52
CA VAL A 25 -3.88 0.99 1.47
C VAL A 25 -2.76 1.18 2.51
N PHE A 26 -1.57 1.58 2.06
CA PHE A 26 -0.45 1.84 2.95
C PHE A 26 -0.76 2.96 3.97
N GLU A 27 -1.39 4.05 3.54
CA GLU A 27 -1.84 5.12 4.44
C GLU A 27 -2.85 4.62 5.49
N LYS A 28 -3.79 3.75 5.09
CA LYS A 28 -4.76 3.14 6.01
C LYS A 28 -4.10 2.19 7.01
N LEU A 29 -3.09 1.44 6.58
CA LEU A 29 -2.32 0.56 7.46
C LEU A 29 -1.52 1.33 8.50
N CYS A 30 -0.88 2.42 8.09
CA CYS A 30 -0.07 3.25 8.97
C CYS A 30 -0.92 4.12 9.89
N GLY A 31 -1.91 4.81 9.34
CA GLY A 31 -2.69 5.83 10.01
C GLY A 31 -1.88 7.12 10.27
N GLN A 32 -2.59 8.19 10.60
CA GLN A 32 -2.00 9.51 10.78
C GLN A 32 -1.03 9.58 11.96
N ALA A 33 -1.34 8.89 13.06
CA ALA A 33 -0.52 8.92 14.29
C ALA A 33 0.89 8.34 14.06
N ALA A 34 1.00 7.29 13.23
CA ALA A 34 2.28 6.65 12.94
C ALA A 34 3.04 7.32 11.77
N ALA A 35 2.46 8.31 11.09
CA ALA A 35 3.10 8.97 9.95
C ALA A 35 4.49 9.53 10.28
N ARG A 36 4.71 9.98 11.51
CA ARG A 36 6.03 10.46 11.99
C ARG A 36 7.11 9.37 12.00
N LYS A 37 6.73 8.11 11.98
CA LYS A 37 7.61 6.94 11.90
C LYS A 37 7.65 6.33 10.49
N VAL A 38 7.15 7.06 9.50
CA VAL A 38 7.21 6.67 8.10
C VAL A 38 8.25 7.51 7.37
N VAL A 39 9.07 6.84 6.56
CA VAL A 39 9.94 7.48 5.58
C VAL A 39 9.52 7.03 4.19
N LEU A 40 9.20 8.00 3.34
CA LEU A 40 8.87 7.80 1.93
C LEU A 40 10.17 7.94 1.12
N VAL A 41 10.59 6.90 0.46
CA VAL A 41 11.90 6.87 -0.23
C VAL A 41 11.68 6.70 -1.73
N THR A 42 12.22 7.62 -2.52
CA THR A 42 12.29 7.49 -3.97
C THR A 42 13.56 6.75 -4.38
N THR A 43 13.46 5.74 -5.23
CA THR A 43 14.55 4.86 -5.69
C THR A 43 14.70 4.91 -7.21
N MET A 44 15.66 4.19 -7.78
CA MET A 44 15.91 4.06 -9.23
C MET A 44 16.20 5.39 -9.94
N TRP A 45 16.90 6.30 -9.25
CA TRP A 45 17.26 7.61 -9.80
C TRP A 45 18.20 7.52 -11.00
N GLU A 46 19.01 6.48 -11.08
CA GLU A 46 19.91 6.20 -12.19
C GLU A 46 19.18 5.82 -13.49
N GLN A 47 17.91 5.41 -13.40
CA GLN A 47 17.09 5.00 -14.53
C GLN A 47 16.26 6.13 -15.12
N VAL A 48 16.39 7.35 -14.60
CA VAL A 48 15.60 8.50 -15.03
C VAL A 48 16.47 9.72 -15.21
N ASN A 49 16.15 10.56 -16.22
CA ASN A 49 16.78 11.84 -16.36
C ASN A 49 16.53 12.70 -15.12
N LYS A 50 17.58 13.35 -14.59
CA LYS A 50 17.54 14.12 -13.34
C LYS A 50 16.39 15.13 -13.32
N ALA A 51 16.20 15.93 -14.37
CA ALA A 51 15.13 16.93 -14.41
C ALA A 51 13.73 16.29 -14.38
N VAL A 52 13.56 15.13 -15.03
CA VAL A 52 12.31 14.36 -15.01
C VAL A 52 12.06 13.77 -13.64
N GLY A 53 13.07 13.18 -13.02
CA GLY A 53 12.97 12.62 -11.66
C GLY A 53 12.61 13.69 -10.63
N GLU A 54 13.26 14.85 -10.68
CA GLU A 54 12.98 15.98 -9.78
C GLU A 54 11.57 16.55 -9.97
N LYS A 55 11.05 16.58 -11.21
CA LYS A 55 9.66 16.96 -11.46
C LYS A 55 8.69 15.96 -10.82
N ARG A 56 8.91 14.66 -11.04
CA ARG A 56 8.08 13.60 -10.46
C ARG A 56 8.12 13.60 -8.94
N GLU A 57 9.30 13.79 -8.34
CA GLU A 57 9.42 13.87 -6.88
C GLU A 57 8.64 15.07 -6.31
N ARG A 58 8.62 16.21 -6.99
CA ARG A 58 7.77 17.35 -6.59
C ARG A 58 6.28 17.00 -6.67
N GLU A 59 5.83 16.38 -7.77
CA GLU A 59 4.44 15.91 -7.90
C GLU A 59 4.07 14.95 -6.76
N LEU A 60 4.97 14.00 -6.41
CA LEU A 60 4.75 13.10 -5.28
C LEU A 60 4.57 13.86 -3.98
N LYS A 61 5.43 14.83 -3.68
CA LYS A 61 5.39 15.62 -2.43
C LYS A 61 4.19 16.52 -2.35
N ASP A 62 3.84 17.19 -3.45
CA ASP A 62 2.83 18.25 -3.47
C ASP A 62 1.41 17.70 -3.61
N GLU A 63 1.25 16.53 -4.22
CA GLU A 63 -0.07 15.95 -4.51
C GLU A 63 -0.29 14.63 -3.76
N TYR A 64 0.50 13.61 -4.05
CA TYR A 64 0.20 12.23 -3.64
C TYR A 64 0.61 11.92 -2.20
N TRP A 65 1.79 12.40 -1.76
CA TRP A 65 2.35 12.16 -0.42
C TRP A 65 2.05 13.27 0.58
N LYS A 66 1.40 14.33 0.11
CA LYS A 66 1.09 15.53 0.90
C LYS A 66 0.44 15.21 2.24
N GLY A 67 -0.51 14.27 2.26
CA GLY A 67 -1.20 13.84 3.48
C GLY A 67 -0.24 13.29 4.52
N MET A 68 0.58 12.31 4.14
CA MET A 68 1.57 11.70 5.02
C MET A 68 2.64 12.69 5.48
N ILE A 69 3.14 13.54 4.57
CA ILE A 69 4.12 14.59 4.90
C ILE A 69 3.56 15.58 5.91
N LYS A 70 2.32 16.02 5.74
CA LYS A 70 1.62 16.91 6.68
C LYS A 70 1.54 16.31 8.09
N HIS A 71 1.42 14.98 8.19
CA HIS A 71 1.38 14.27 9.47
C HIS A 71 2.77 13.87 9.99
N GLY A 72 3.84 14.30 9.33
CA GLY A 72 5.22 14.20 9.81
C GLY A 72 6.08 13.10 9.19
N SER A 73 5.65 12.49 8.08
CA SER A 73 6.50 11.59 7.31
C SER A 73 7.67 12.35 6.67
N ALA A 74 8.86 11.74 6.69
CA ALA A 74 10.02 12.26 5.99
C ALA A 74 10.09 11.72 4.56
N VAL A 75 10.76 12.46 3.68
CA VAL A 75 11.03 12.02 2.30
C VAL A 75 12.54 11.98 2.09
N HIS A 76 13.03 10.82 1.66
CA HIS A 76 14.43 10.59 1.35
C HIS A 76 14.61 10.17 -0.12
N ARG A 77 15.78 10.41 -0.68
CA ARG A 77 16.23 9.82 -1.94
C ARG A 77 17.09 8.61 -1.62
N GLY A 78 16.64 7.43 -2.05
CA GLY A 78 17.44 6.21 -1.98
C GLY A 78 18.34 6.13 -3.21
N ASN A 79 19.63 6.25 -3.02
CA ASN A 79 20.61 5.83 -3.99
C ASN A 79 20.92 4.34 -3.77
N LEU A 80 21.50 3.66 -4.76
CA LEU A 80 21.98 2.26 -4.63
C LEU A 80 23.17 2.15 -3.63
N ASP A 81 23.52 3.25 -2.96
CA ASP A 81 24.57 3.32 -1.99
C ASP A 81 24.10 2.82 -0.62
N GLN A 82 24.86 1.90 -0.05
CA GLN A 82 24.63 1.33 1.27
C GLN A 82 24.59 2.42 2.37
N MET A 83 25.35 3.50 2.23
CA MET A 83 25.34 4.60 3.19
C MET A 83 23.99 5.32 3.23
N ALA A 84 23.40 5.62 2.08
CA ALA A 84 22.08 6.27 2.02
C ALA A 84 20.95 5.39 2.60
N ALA A 85 21.07 4.07 2.45
CA ALA A 85 20.14 3.13 3.09
C ALA A 85 20.32 3.13 4.62
N GLN A 86 21.57 3.12 5.10
CA GLN A 86 21.87 3.21 6.53
C GLN A 86 21.38 4.52 7.15
N ASP A 87 21.63 5.65 6.51
CA ASP A 87 21.15 6.96 6.96
C ASP A 87 19.63 6.99 7.14
N THR A 88 18.89 6.34 6.24
CA THR A 88 17.42 6.23 6.34
C THR A 88 16.98 5.38 7.53
N VAL A 89 17.68 4.29 7.80
CA VAL A 89 17.39 3.42 8.96
C VAL A 89 17.76 4.15 10.25
N ASP A 90 18.93 4.78 10.31
CA ASP A 90 19.40 5.53 11.48
C ASP A 90 18.48 6.71 11.80
N PHE A 91 17.98 7.39 10.78
CA PHE A 91 16.96 8.44 10.95
C PHE A 91 15.70 7.89 11.61
N LEU A 92 15.24 6.68 11.26
CA LEU A 92 14.08 6.06 11.90
C LEU A 92 14.37 5.62 13.33
N LEU A 93 15.56 5.05 13.58
CA LEU A 93 15.96 4.57 14.90
C LEU A 93 16.17 5.72 15.89
N ALA A 94 16.65 6.87 15.43
CA ALA A 94 16.83 8.07 16.25
C ALA A 94 15.51 8.67 16.78
N LYS A 95 14.38 8.28 16.23
CA LYS A 95 13.05 8.72 16.71
C LYS A 95 12.62 7.88 17.91
N GLU A 96 12.76 8.39 19.13
CA GLU A 96 12.50 7.67 20.37
C GLU A 96 11.06 7.25 20.60
N ALA A 97 10.08 8.01 20.15
CA ALA A 97 8.66 7.72 20.39
C ALA A 97 8.15 6.52 19.58
N MET A 98 7.59 5.52 20.26
CA MET A 98 6.93 4.39 19.64
C MET A 98 5.45 4.70 19.38
N TYR A 99 5.08 4.83 18.11
CA TYR A 99 3.68 4.94 17.70
C TYR A 99 3.22 3.63 17.07
N PRO A 100 2.14 3.01 17.57
CA PRO A 100 1.56 1.85 16.91
C PRO A 100 0.95 2.26 15.57
N LEU A 101 1.05 1.39 14.57
CA LEU A 101 0.32 1.55 13.33
C LEU A 101 -1.18 1.46 13.55
N GLN A 102 -1.96 2.05 12.68
CA GLN A 102 -3.42 1.95 12.73
C GLN A 102 -3.88 0.50 12.75
N ILE A 103 -3.33 -0.35 11.89
CA ILE A 103 -3.65 -1.77 11.86
C ILE A 103 -3.30 -2.47 13.20
N GLN A 104 -2.21 -2.08 13.87
CA GLN A 104 -1.86 -2.64 15.18
C GLN A 104 -2.85 -2.26 16.27
N LYS A 105 -3.33 -1.01 16.24
CA LYS A 105 -4.38 -0.54 17.17
C LYS A 105 -5.67 -1.30 16.94
N GLU A 106 -6.09 -1.42 15.69
CA GLU A 106 -7.36 -2.07 15.35
C GLU A 106 -7.36 -3.55 15.71
N LEU A 107 -6.27 -4.27 15.45
CA LEU A 107 -6.16 -5.69 15.76
C LEU A 107 -5.84 -5.97 17.23
N GLY A 108 -5.02 -5.14 17.86
CA GLY A 108 -4.55 -5.33 19.22
C GLY A 108 -5.43 -4.68 20.28
N GLU A 109 -5.54 -3.35 20.26
CA GLU A 109 -6.23 -2.57 21.30
C GLU A 109 -7.75 -2.65 21.18
N ILE A 110 -8.27 -2.61 19.94
CA ILE A 110 -9.72 -2.59 19.68
C ILE A 110 -10.27 -4.00 19.45
N ASN A 111 -9.36 -5.01 19.33
CA ASN A 111 -9.71 -6.41 19.08
C ASN A 111 -10.64 -6.61 17.87
N ARG A 112 -10.44 -5.82 16.83
CA ARG A 112 -11.16 -5.96 15.57
C ARG A 112 -10.72 -7.20 14.82
N ALA A 113 -11.65 -7.85 14.14
CA ALA A 113 -11.29 -8.86 13.16
C ALA A 113 -10.57 -8.19 11.96
N LEU A 114 -9.68 -8.93 11.30
CA LEU A 114 -8.86 -8.38 10.20
C LEU A 114 -9.72 -7.73 9.10
N GLN A 115 -10.84 -8.35 8.75
CA GLN A 115 -11.79 -7.84 7.75
C GLN A 115 -12.43 -6.50 8.13
N ASP A 116 -12.50 -6.18 9.42
CA ASP A 116 -13.13 -4.96 9.92
C ASP A 116 -12.12 -3.80 10.02
N THR A 117 -10.85 -4.05 9.70
CA THR A 117 -9.83 -3.00 9.69
C THR A 117 -10.07 -2.05 8.52
N GLU A 118 -9.71 -0.78 8.71
CA GLU A 118 -9.90 0.27 7.70
C GLU A 118 -9.20 -0.07 6.38
N ALA A 119 -8.00 -0.65 6.45
CA ALA A 119 -7.23 -1.05 5.27
C ALA A 119 -7.91 -2.16 4.46
N VAL A 120 -8.44 -3.21 5.12
CA VAL A 120 -9.10 -4.33 4.45
C VAL A 120 -10.45 -3.90 3.89
N ARG A 121 -11.21 -3.08 4.60
CA ARG A 121 -12.49 -2.53 4.10
C ARG A 121 -12.25 -1.71 2.84
N PHE A 122 -11.29 -0.78 2.86
CA PHE A 122 -10.93 0.01 1.68
C PHE A 122 -10.53 -0.87 0.48
N LEU A 123 -9.70 -1.90 0.70
CA LEU A 123 -9.29 -2.82 -0.35
C LEU A 123 -10.49 -3.63 -0.90
N SER A 124 -11.38 -4.08 -0.02
CA SER A 124 -12.58 -4.82 -0.41
C SER A 124 -13.52 -3.98 -1.28
N ASP A 125 -13.78 -2.73 -0.86
CA ASP A 125 -14.63 -1.80 -1.61
C ASP A 125 -14.02 -1.51 -3.00
N ALA A 126 -12.70 -1.28 -3.05
CA ALA A 126 -12.00 -1.03 -4.30
C ALA A 126 -12.01 -2.24 -5.26
N LEU A 127 -11.93 -3.46 -4.74
CA LEU A 127 -12.04 -4.69 -5.54
C LEU A 127 -13.46 -4.90 -6.08
N GLN A 128 -14.49 -4.61 -5.26
CA GLN A 128 -15.89 -4.69 -5.69
C GLN A 128 -16.18 -3.70 -6.82
N GLU A 129 -15.70 -2.46 -6.69
CA GLU A 129 -15.86 -1.44 -7.73
C GLU A 129 -15.19 -1.83 -9.05
N LEU A 130 -13.98 -2.41 -8.98
CA LEU A 130 -13.30 -2.93 -10.17
C LEU A 130 -14.07 -4.07 -10.84
N LEU A 131 -14.63 -5.01 -10.07
CA LEU A 131 -15.44 -6.09 -10.63
C LEU A 131 -16.67 -5.54 -11.33
N LYS A 132 -17.38 -4.60 -10.71
CA LYS A 132 -18.55 -3.95 -11.30
C LYS A 132 -18.20 -3.23 -12.60
N SER A 133 -17.15 -2.45 -12.62
CA SER A 133 -16.65 -1.74 -13.81
C SER A 133 -16.31 -2.70 -14.95
N ARG A 134 -15.73 -3.86 -14.64
CA ARG A 134 -15.46 -4.91 -15.64
C ARG A 134 -16.70 -5.59 -16.14
N GLU A 135 -17.67 -5.88 -15.28
CA GLU A 135 -18.96 -6.44 -15.69
C GLU A 135 -19.67 -5.54 -16.69
N GLU A 136 -19.66 -4.23 -16.45
CA GLU A 136 -20.23 -3.23 -17.34
C GLU A 136 -19.49 -3.14 -18.68
N ALA A 137 -18.17 -3.31 -18.69
CA ALA A 137 -17.34 -3.28 -19.89
C ALA A 137 -17.37 -4.61 -20.70
N THR A 138 -17.66 -5.74 -20.07
CA THR A 138 -17.60 -7.07 -20.70
C THR A 138 -18.48 -7.21 -21.95
N PRO A 139 -19.72 -6.69 -22.01
CA PRO A 139 -20.54 -6.77 -23.22
C PRO A 139 -19.91 -6.04 -24.41
N ILE A 140 -19.28 -4.88 -24.13
CA ILE A 140 -18.62 -4.06 -25.17
C ILE A 140 -17.35 -4.76 -25.66
N LEU A 141 -16.58 -5.37 -24.77
CA LEU A 141 -15.37 -6.10 -25.11
C LEU A 141 -15.68 -7.40 -25.87
N ARG A 142 -16.77 -8.12 -25.54
CA ARG A 142 -17.19 -9.32 -26.27
C ARG A 142 -17.63 -9.03 -27.71
N SER A 143 -18.19 -7.86 -27.95
CA SER A 143 -18.57 -7.46 -29.31
C SER A 143 -17.36 -7.00 -30.15
N ALA A 144 -16.23 -6.71 -29.51
CA ALA A 144 -15.02 -6.20 -30.15
C ALA A 144 -13.82 -7.17 -30.13
N ALA A 145 -13.92 -8.32 -29.44
CA ALA A 145 -12.80 -9.23 -29.25
C ALA A 145 -12.82 -10.40 -30.24
N ASP A 146 -11.84 -10.40 -31.14
CA ASP A 146 -11.51 -11.53 -32.01
C ASP A 146 -10.67 -12.63 -31.29
N ASP A 147 -10.37 -12.48 -29.99
CA ASP A 147 -9.56 -13.45 -29.23
C ASP A 147 -10.33 -14.10 -28.05
N PRO A 148 -10.82 -15.34 -28.26
CA PRO A 148 -11.49 -16.10 -27.21
C PRO A 148 -10.62 -16.39 -25.99
N ALA A 149 -9.29 -16.49 -26.17
CA ALA A 149 -8.36 -16.78 -25.09
C ALA A 149 -8.18 -15.58 -24.15
N ALA A 150 -8.23 -14.36 -24.67
CA ALA A 150 -8.20 -13.14 -23.85
C ALA A 150 -9.48 -13.02 -22.99
N THR A 151 -10.62 -13.36 -23.55
CA THR A 151 -11.92 -13.37 -22.84
C THR A 151 -11.92 -14.42 -21.72
N GLN A 152 -11.37 -15.61 -21.97
CA GLN A 152 -11.28 -16.67 -20.96
C GLN A 152 -10.37 -16.26 -19.79
N ARG A 153 -9.19 -15.71 -20.05
CA ARG A 153 -8.28 -15.21 -19.00
C ARG A 153 -8.91 -14.10 -18.16
N ALA A 154 -9.70 -13.24 -18.79
CA ALA A 154 -10.42 -12.19 -18.08
C ALA A 154 -11.43 -12.74 -17.09
N LEU A 155 -12.21 -13.78 -17.49
CA LEU A 155 -13.15 -14.47 -16.62
C LEU A 155 -12.47 -15.20 -15.47
N GLU A 156 -11.33 -15.84 -15.72
CA GLU A 156 -10.55 -16.53 -14.68
C GLU A 156 -10.04 -15.55 -13.61
N ASN A 157 -9.55 -14.38 -14.04
CA ASN A 157 -9.11 -13.32 -13.11
C ASN A 157 -10.29 -12.79 -12.27
N ASP A 158 -11.46 -12.60 -12.86
CA ASP A 158 -12.66 -12.15 -12.13
C ASP A 158 -13.09 -13.18 -11.08
N ASN A 159 -13.05 -14.47 -11.42
CA ASN A 159 -13.35 -15.55 -10.48
C ASN A 159 -12.33 -15.59 -9.33
N GLN A 160 -11.05 -15.37 -9.60
CA GLN A 160 -10.04 -15.28 -8.54
C GLN A 160 -10.29 -14.09 -7.60
N ILE A 161 -10.60 -12.91 -8.14
CA ILE A 161 -10.94 -11.74 -7.32
C ILE A 161 -12.18 -12.00 -6.46
N ARG A 162 -13.24 -12.61 -7.02
CA ARG A 162 -14.44 -12.98 -6.28
C ARG A 162 -14.15 -13.98 -5.15
N SER A 163 -13.30 -14.98 -5.43
CA SER A 163 -12.85 -15.95 -4.43
C SER A 163 -12.14 -15.27 -3.27
N VAL A 164 -11.20 -14.35 -3.54
CA VAL A 164 -10.48 -13.59 -2.51
C VAL A 164 -11.45 -12.73 -1.68
N LEU A 165 -12.39 -12.03 -2.33
CA LEU A 165 -13.40 -11.24 -1.62
C LEU A 165 -14.29 -12.11 -0.73
N GLN A 166 -14.68 -13.28 -1.22
CA GLN A 166 -15.46 -14.24 -0.44
C GLN A 166 -14.66 -14.78 0.74
N GLU A 167 -13.38 -15.08 0.57
CA GLU A 167 -12.49 -15.49 1.67
C GLU A 167 -12.35 -14.40 2.73
N ILE A 168 -12.19 -13.14 2.33
CA ILE A 168 -12.14 -12.00 3.25
C ILE A 168 -13.45 -11.87 4.04
N SER A 169 -14.58 -12.08 3.39
CA SER A 169 -15.91 -11.92 4.03
C SER A 169 -16.33 -13.13 4.88
N VAL A 170 -15.96 -14.34 4.49
CA VAL A 170 -16.41 -15.59 5.17
C VAL A 170 -15.45 -16.00 6.29
N LYS A 171 -14.14 -15.84 6.11
CA LYS A 171 -13.14 -16.16 7.14
C LYS A 171 -13.00 -15.06 8.20
N GLY A 172 -14.09 -14.54 8.70
CA GLY A 172 -14.17 -13.53 9.76
C GLY A 172 -13.44 -13.86 11.08
N ARG A 173 -12.70 -14.95 11.11
CA ARG A 173 -11.67 -15.32 12.08
C ARG A 173 -10.49 -15.91 11.30
N LEU A 174 -9.72 -15.07 10.62
CA LEU A 174 -8.34 -15.45 10.37
C LEU A 174 -7.69 -15.55 11.75
N GLU A 175 -7.43 -16.77 12.19
CA GLU A 175 -6.51 -17.01 13.33
C GLU A 175 -5.17 -16.42 12.91
N ILE A 176 -4.89 -15.22 13.37
CA ILE A 176 -3.58 -14.59 13.16
C ILE A 176 -2.57 -15.56 13.79
N PRO A 177 -1.64 -16.15 13.04
CA PRO A 177 -0.67 -17.06 13.60
C PRO A 177 0.00 -16.39 14.82
N GLN A 178 0.12 -17.10 15.94
CA GLN A 178 0.72 -16.56 17.17
C GLN A 178 2.09 -15.89 16.94
N ARG A 179 2.82 -16.31 15.89
CA ARG A 179 4.07 -15.69 15.46
C ARG A 179 3.89 -14.23 15.00
N LEU A 180 2.76 -13.90 14.34
CA LEU A 180 2.46 -12.52 13.95
C LEU A 180 2.01 -11.69 15.16
N LEU A 181 1.27 -12.26 16.10
CA LEU A 181 0.88 -11.58 17.34
C LEU A 181 2.10 -11.19 18.19
N ARG A 182 3.18 -12.00 18.17
CA ARG A 182 4.46 -11.65 18.84
C ARG A 182 5.17 -10.47 18.18
N LEU A 183 5.08 -10.34 16.85
CA LEU A 183 5.62 -9.17 16.13
C LEU A 183 4.86 -7.87 16.47
N PHE A 184 3.62 -7.98 16.94
CA PHE A 184 2.77 -6.85 17.34
C PHE A 184 2.82 -6.52 18.84
N GLY A 185 3.77 -7.09 19.60
CA GLY A 185 4.11 -6.60 20.94
C GLY A 185 3.15 -7.02 22.05
N ARG A 186 2.73 -8.28 22.09
CA ARG A 186 2.20 -8.90 23.30
C ARG A 186 3.27 -9.81 23.90
N ASP A 187 4.20 -9.24 24.63
CA ASP A 187 4.84 -9.89 25.76
C ASP A 187 4.12 -9.40 27.01
N ASN A 188 3.38 -10.30 27.60
CA ASN A 188 3.05 -10.29 29.03
C ASN A 188 4.06 -11.16 29.72
#